data_8bba90313de1602277b9447c5af1c8a4
#
_entry.id   8bba90313de1602277b9447c5af1c8a4
#
_cell.length_a   1.000
_cell.length_b   1.000
_cell.length_c   1.000
_cell.angle_alpha   90.00
_cell.angle_beta   90.00
_cell.angle_gamma   90.00
#
_symmetry.space_group_name_H-M   'P 1'
#
loop_
_entity.id
_entity.type
_entity.pdbx_description
1 polymer ?
#
loop_
_entity_poly.entity_id
_entity_poly.type
_entity_poly.pdbx_seq_one_letter_code
_entity_poly.pdbx_strand_id
1 'polypeptide(L)'
;MSMQLATGNQAAGHSMSVAGEANRGARGCISGIYPITPQTEIVEYVARFPFSKGRVIPVESEHSAMGVCIGASLNGARTFTASSSNGLAYMAENVMVAAFYRLPIVMSAVNRTLGPPWNIWADQGDSLMFRDFAWVQLYCDTNQDVADTALLAFRLAEDPRILLPVMVCMDAFIVSHTSMEIDLASQDQADRFLPACNVPHRLDQEHPVTVGGMAFPQETLTHRMDL
;
A
#
# COMPACT_ATOMS: atom_id res chain seq x y z
N MET A 1 8.16 -21.82 -13.32
CA MET A 1 7.12 -21.31 -12.39
C MET A 1 6.85 -22.46 -11.42
N SER A 2 6.99 -22.26 -10.15
CA SER A 2 6.71 -23.31 -9.16
C SER A 2 5.47 -22.90 -8.38
N MET A 3 4.37 -23.62 -8.64
CA MET A 3 3.16 -23.48 -7.83
C MET A 3 3.47 -23.83 -6.37
N GLN A 4 2.95 -23.02 -5.46
CA GLN A 4 3.08 -23.25 -4.02
C GLN A 4 1.78 -22.92 -3.30
N LEU A 5 1.53 -23.59 -2.18
CA LEU A 5 0.38 -23.27 -1.34
C LEU A 5 0.67 -21.98 -0.55
N ALA A 6 -0.17 -20.99 -0.71
CA ALA A 6 -0.09 -19.75 0.06
C ALA A 6 -1.48 -19.15 0.32
N THR A 7 -1.61 -18.45 1.42
CA THR A 7 -2.80 -17.64 1.74
C THR A 7 -2.76 -16.30 1.01
N GLY A 8 -3.89 -15.59 0.93
CA GLY A 8 -3.92 -14.22 0.39
C GLY A 8 -3.00 -13.26 1.14
N ASN A 9 -2.89 -13.40 2.47
CA ASN A 9 -1.95 -12.62 3.26
C ASN A 9 -0.49 -12.90 2.89
N GLN A 10 -0.13 -14.19 2.69
CA GLN A 10 1.21 -14.56 2.25
C GLN A 10 1.50 -14.08 0.83
N ALA A 11 0.52 -14.15 -0.06
CA ALA A 11 0.61 -13.63 -1.42
C ALA A 11 0.89 -12.11 -1.43
N ALA A 12 0.11 -11.33 -0.66
CA ALA A 12 0.32 -9.90 -0.52
C ALA A 12 1.69 -9.57 0.09
N GLY A 13 2.02 -10.22 1.21
CA GLY A 13 3.31 -10.03 1.89
C GLY A 13 4.51 -10.31 1.00
N HIS A 14 4.45 -11.42 0.21
CA HIS A 14 5.49 -11.76 -0.76
C HIS A 14 5.61 -10.69 -1.85
N SER A 15 4.52 -10.38 -2.54
CA SER A 15 4.54 -9.47 -3.68
C SER A 15 4.96 -8.05 -3.28
N MET A 16 4.50 -7.56 -2.13
CA MET A 16 4.97 -6.28 -1.58
C MET A 16 6.46 -6.30 -1.23
N SER A 17 6.97 -7.42 -0.71
CA SER A 17 8.37 -7.55 -0.34
C SER A 17 9.29 -7.57 -1.56
N VAL A 18 9.00 -8.39 -2.57
CA VAL A 18 9.81 -8.42 -3.80
C VAL A 18 9.71 -7.12 -4.59
N ALA A 19 8.55 -6.45 -4.56
CA ALA A 19 8.39 -5.11 -5.12
C ALA A 19 9.26 -4.09 -4.39
N GLY A 20 9.26 -4.11 -3.06
CA GLY A 20 10.12 -3.26 -2.25
C GLY A 20 11.59 -3.46 -2.57
N GLU A 21 12.06 -4.72 -2.60
CA GLU A 21 13.44 -5.09 -2.92
C GLU A 21 13.82 -4.71 -4.37
N ALA A 22 12.88 -4.73 -5.32
CA ALA A 22 13.14 -4.30 -6.69
C ALA A 22 13.60 -2.82 -6.78
N ASN A 23 13.37 -2.01 -5.74
CA ASN A 23 13.84 -0.62 -5.66
C ASN A 23 15.21 -0.45 -4.97
N ARG A 24 15.93 -1.53 -4.62
CA ARG A 24 17.22 -1.50 -3.91
C ARG A 24 18.30 -0.72 -4.63
N GLY A 25 18.27 -0.71 -5.96
CA GLY A 25 19.21 0.07 -6.80
C GLY A 25 18.95 1.58 -6.80
N ALA A 26 17.82 2.03 -6.30
CA ALA A 26 17.43 3.44 -6.22
C ALA A 26 17.40 3.93 -4.76
N ARG A 27 16.26 4.42 -4.29
CA ARG A 27 16.07 4.92 -2.91
C ARG A 27 15.68 3.84 -1.91
N GLY A 28 15.56 2.57 -2.34
CA GLY A 28 15.13 1.46 -1.50
C GLY A 28 13.65 1.51 -1.16
N CYS A 29 13.26 0.81 -0.09
CA CYS A 29 11.87 0.76 0.33
C CYS A 29 11.68 0.98 1.83
N ILE A 30 10.51 1.47 2.20
CA ILE A 30 10.08 1.62 3.59
C ILE A 30 8.66 1.12 3.73
N SER A 31 8.42 0.36 4.80
CA SER A 31 7.07 -0.02 5.22
C SER A 31 6.82 0.42 6.66
N GLY A 32 5.84 1.27 6.88
CA GLY A 32 5.30 1.54 8.22
C GLY A 32 4.27 0.47 8.54
N ILE A 33 4.36 -0.18 9.70
CA ILE A 33 3.48 -1.28 10.06
C ILE A 33 2.88 -1.15 11.44
N TYR A 34 1.59 -1.54 11.55
CA TYR A 34 0.89 -1.78 12.79
C TYR A 34 -0.05 -2.98 12.60
N PRO A 35 0.00 -4.02 13.49
CA PRO A 35 -0.79 -5.23 13.29
C PRO A 35 -2.26 -5.03 13.66
N ILE A 36 -3.16 -5.50 12.80
CA ILE A 36 -4.59 -5.60 13.05
C ILE A 36 -5.15 -6.85 12.38
N THR A 37 -6.01 -7.63 13.07
CA THR A 37 -6.67 -8.81 12.49
C THR A 37 -7.59 -8.39 11.35
N PRO A 38 -7.57 -9.10 10.19
CA PRO A 38 -6.79 -10.30 9.86
C PRO A 38 -5.56 -10.04 8.98
N GLN A 39 -5.05 -8.80 8.87
CA GLN A 39 -3.88 -8.49 8.03
C GLN A 39 -2.52 -8.81 8.69
N THR A 40 -2.48 -9.18 9.97
CA THR A 40 -1.24 -9.33 10.76
C THR A 40 -0.17 -10.18 10.06
N GLU A 41 -0.55 -11.26 9.38
CA GLU A 41 0.39 -12.12 8.66
C GLU A 41 1.12 -11.42 7.52
N ILE A 42 0.51 -10.39 6.89
CA ILE A 42 1.17 -9.58 5.86
C ILE A 42 2.36 -8.84 6.47
N VAL A 43 2.11 -8.11 7.56
CA VAL A 43 3.18 -7.31 8.20
C VAL A 43 4.26 -8.18 8.84
N GLU A 44 3.90 -9.37 9.33
CA GLU A 44 4.88 -10.34 9.80
C GLU A 44 5.76 -10.90 8.67
N TYR A 45 5.18 -11.17 7.50
CA TYR A 45 5.92 -11.62 6.32
C TYR A 45 6.92 -10.54 5.90
N VAL A 46 6.44 -9.32 5.74
CA VAL A 46 7.24 -8.16 5.34
C VAL A 46 8.37 -7.89 6.34
N ALA A 47 8.09 -8.00 7.65
CA ALA A 47 9.07 -7.77 8.70
C ALA A 47 10.22 -8.78 8.72
N ARG A 48 9.99 -10.00 8.21
CA ARG A 48 11.00 -11.08 8.12
C ARG A 48 11.78 -11.04 6.81
N PHE A 49 11.33 -10.29 5.82
CA PHE A 49 11.98 -10.25 4.52
C PHE A 49 13.33 -9.52 4.59
N PRO A 50 14.42 -10.11 4.02
CA PRO A 50 15.77 -9.58 4.13
C PRO A 50 16.05 -8.47 3.10
N PHE A 51 15.46 -7.31 3.27
CA PHE A 51 15.70 -6.18 2.36
C PHE A 51 17.17 -5.77 2.33
N SER A 52 17.75 -5.68 1.13
CA SER A 52 19.12 -5.19 0.93
C SER A 52 19.24 -3.68 1.16
N LYS A 53 18.20 -2.94 0.77
CA LYS A 53 18.07 -1.49 0.98
C LYS A 53 16.63 -1.16 1.30
N GLY A 54 16.25 -1.40 2.53
CA GLY A 54 14.88 -1.16 2.98
C GLY A 54 14.78 -1.29 4.49
N ARG A 55 13.67 -0.80 5.01
CA ARG A 55 13.38 -0.92 6.44
C ARG A 55 11.90 -1.06 6.69
N VAL A 56 11.55 -1.96 7.58
CA VAL A 56 10.22 -2.07 8.16
C VAL A 56 10.22 -1.37 9.51
N ILE A 57 9.28 -0.47 9.73
CA ILE A 57 9.21 0.38 10.90
C ILE A 57 7.90 0.08 11.65
N PRO A 58 7.96 -0.73 12.72
CA PRO A 58 6.83 -0.89 13.62
C PRO A 58 6.55 0.43 14.35
N VAL A 59 5.27 0.77 14.43
CA VAL A 59 4.80 2.00 15.09
C VAL A 59 3.66 1.70 16.05
N GLU A 60 3.16 2.71 16.75
CA GLU A 60 2.15 2.56 17.80
C GLU A 60 0.71 2.60 17.28
N SER A 61 0.50 2.91 15.99
CA SER A 61 -0.85 3.00 15.41
C SER A 61 -0.83 2.94 13.87
N GLU A 62 -1.99 2.66 13.28
CA GLU A 62 -2.19 2.70 11.83
C GLU A 62 -1.99 4.11 11.26
N HIS A 63 -2.40 5.14 12.00
CA HIS A 63 -2.19 6.53 11.62
C HIS A 63 -0.68 6.82 11.44
N SER A 64 0.13 6.43 12.41
CA SER A 64 1.59 6.57 12.33
C SER A 64 2.22 5.71 11.23
N ALA A 65 1.67 4.50 10.97
CA ALA A 65 2.14 3.64 9.89
C ALA A 65 2.02 4.33 8.52
N MET A 66 0.88 4.94 8.24
CA MET A 66 0.69 5.72 7.01
C MET A 66 1.55 7.00 7.01
N GLY A 67 1.74 7.66 8.16
CA GLY A 67 2.64 8.80 8.31
C GLY A 67 4.09 8.46 7.94
N VAL A 68 4.59 7.29 8.35
CA VAL A 68 5.90 6.77 7.92
C VAL A 68 5.97 6.60 6.40
N CYS A 69 4.93 6.00 5.79
CA CYS A 69 4.86 5.82 4.35
C CYS A 69 4.86 7.16 3.60
N ILE A 70 4.09 8.15 4.06
CA ILE A 70 4.07 9.50 3.49
C ILE A 70 5.47 10.13 3.51
N GLY A 71 6.10 10.17 4.68
CA GLY A 71 7.44 10.76 4.82
C GLY A 71 8.50 10.07 3.97
N ALA A 72 8.46 8.73 3.89
CA ALA A 72 9.38 7.95 3.09
C ALA A 72 9.14 8.13 1.57
N SER A 73 7.88 8.16 1.13
CA SER A 73 7.50 8.39 -0.26
C SER A 73 7.91 9.79 -0.73
N LEU A 74 7.73 10.81 0.11
CA LEU A 74 8.23 12.17 -0.15
C LEU A 74 9.74 12.23 -0.31
N ASN A 75 10.48 11.28 0.27
CA ASN A 75 11.93 11.13 0.05
C ASN A 75 12.28 10.21 -1.11
N GLY A 76 11.30 9.73 -1.88
CA GLY A 76 11.48 8.93 -3.08
C GLY A 76 11.72 7.44 -2.84
N ALA A 77 11.47 6.92 -1.63
CA ALA A 77 11.48 5.48 -1.37
C ALA A 77 10.18 4.84 -1.92
N ARG A 78 10.24 3.58 -2.34
CA ARG A 78 9.04 2.78 -2.61
C ARG A 78 8.40 2.42 -1.28
N THR A 79 7.10 2.70 -1.12
CA THR A 79 6.44 2.57 0.18
C THR A 79 5.18 1.73 0.10
N PHE A 80 4.95 0.96 1.17
CA PHE A 80 3.77 0.11 1.28
C PHE A 80 3.43 -0.15 2.75
N THR A 81 2.16 -0.50 2.98
CA THR A 81 1.63 -0.87 4.29
C THR A 81 0.44 -1.83 4.13
N ALA A 82 -0.10 -2.29 5.23
CA ALA A 82 -1.33 -3.07 5.24
C ALA A 82 -2.19 -2.69 6.44
N SER A 83 -3.51 -2.73 6.28
CA SER A 83 -4.47 -2.47 7.36
C SER A 83 -5.82 -3.14 7.11
N SER A 84 -6.77 -2.93 8.00
CA SER A 84 -8.10 -3.53 7.99
C SER A 84 -9.06 -2.71 8.84
N SER A 85 -10.35 -2.67 8.49
CA SER A 85 -11.45 -2.22 9.36
C SER A 85 -11.19 -0.86 10.04
N ASN A 86 -11.31 -0.84 11.37
CA ASN A 86 -11.09 0.37 12.16
C ASN A 86 -9.66 0.93 12.06
N GLY A 87 -8.67 0.12 11.68
CA GLY A 87 -7.34 0.61 11.38
C GLY A 87 -7.33 1.51 10.15
N LEU A 88 -8.09 1.17 9.10
CA LEU A 88 -8.31 2.04 7.95
C LEU A 88 -9.00 3.34 8.36
N ALA A 89 -10.04 3.27 9.19
CA ALA A 89 -10.73 4.45 9.70
C ALA A 89 -9.79 5.33 10.54
N TYR A 90 -8.91 4.73 11.36
CA TYR A 90 -7.97 5.47 12.18
C TYR A 90 -6.89 6.20 11.37
N MET A 91 -6.49 5.67 10.22
CA MET A 91 -5.53 6.34 9.34
C MET A 91 -6.16 7.29 8.31
N ALA A 92 -7.48 7.51 8.34
CA ALA A 92 -8.24 8.20 7.29
C ALA A 92 -7.66 9.57 6.89
N GLU A 93 -7.22 10.38 7.87
CA GLU A 93 -6.59 11.68 7.59
C GLU A 93 -5.34 11.51 6.70
N ASN A 94 -4.46 10.59 7.05
CA ASN A 94 -3.24 10.33 6.31
C ASN A 94 -3.51 9.67 4.94
N VAL A 95 -4.60 8.91 4.81
CA VAL A 95 -5.06 8.37 3.51
C VAL A 95 -5.39 9.52 2.55
N MET A 96 -6.13 10.55 3.02
CA MET A 96 -6.38 11.75 2.21
C MET A 96 -5.09 12.49 1.87
N VAL A 97 -4.21 12.69 2.84
CA VAL A 97 -2.93 13.38 2.63
C VAL A 97 -2.09 12.68 1.56
N ALA A 98 -1.98 11.35 1.61
CA ALA A 98 -1.21 10.57 0.63
C ALA A 98 -1.69 10.79 -0.81
N ALA A 99 -3.01 10.83 -1.03
CA ALA A 99 -3.60 11.08 -2.33
C ALA A 99 -3.37 12.53 -2.81
N PHE A 100 -3.63 13.51 -1.95
CA PHE A 100 -3.43 14.92 -2.27
C PHE A 100 -1.97 15.28 -2.58
N TYR A 101 -1.03 14.60 -1.95
CA TYR A 101 0.39 14.76 -2.25
C TYR A 101 0.85 13.88 -3.43
N ARG A 102 -0.08 13.16 -4.07
CA ARG A 102 0.18 12.28 -5.21
C ARG A 102 1.35 11.34 -4.94
N LEU A 103 1.30 10.65 -3.79
CA LEU A 103 2.34 9.73 -3.36
C LEU A 103 2.00 8.30 -3.78
N PRO A 104 2.89 7.62 -4.50
CA PRO A 104 2.66 6.26 -5.00
C PRO A 104 2.82 5.21 -3.90
N ILE A 105 1.93 5.26 -2.90
CA ILE A 105 1.91 4.32 -1.78
C ILE A 105 0.99 3.16 -2.14
N VAL A 106 1.44 1.93 -1.92
CA VAL A 106 0.60 0.73 -2.06
C VAL A 106 0.17 0.23 -0.69
N MET A 107 -1.13 -0.01 -0.51
CA MET A 107 -1.67 -0.55 0.72
C MET A 107 -2.48 -1.81 0.45
N SER A 108 -2.21 -2.90 1.18
CA SER A 108 -3.12 -4.04 1.23
C SER A 108 -4.21 -3.77 2.25
N ALA A 109 -5.45 -3.73 1.79
CA ALA A 109 -6.65 -3.60 2.63
C ALA A 109 -7.31 -4.97 2.77
N VAL A 110 -7.18 -5.60 3.95
CA VAL A 110 -7.86 -6.85 4.23
C VAL A 110 -9.24 -6.52 4.77
N ASN A 111 -10.23 -6.54 3.88
CA ASN A 111 -11.56 -5.99 4.11
C ASN A 111 -12.31 -6.71 5.22
N ARG A 112 -12.57 -6.02 6.30
CA ARG A 112 -13.27 -6.49 7.48
C ARG A 112 -14.33 -5.47 7.89
N THR A 113 -15.46 -5.96 8.41
CA THR A 113 -16.55 -5.11 8.95
C THR A 113 -16.00 -3.98 9.81
N LEU A 114 -16.45 -2.77 9.52
CA LEU A 114 -16.16 -1.58 10.32
C LEU A 114 -17.08 -1.57 11.56
N GLY A 115 -16.51 -1.72 12.73
CA GLY A 115 -17.31 -1.77 13.98
C GLY A 115 -17.60 -0.39 14.59
N PRO A 116 -18.56 -0.28 15.49
CA PRO A 116 -19.52 -1.29 15.95
C PRO A 116 -20.68 -1.53 14.96
N PRO A 117 -21.34 -2.71 14.96
CA PRO A 117 -21.07 -3.87 15.82
C PRO A 117 -19.78 -4.59 15.43
N TRP A 118 -19.05 -5.07 16.44
CA TRP A 118 -17.73 -5.68 16.24
C TRP A 118 -17.83 -7.11 15.70
N ASN A 119 -17.16 -7.38 14.60
CA ASN A 119 -16.88 -8.72 14.10
C ASN A 119 -15.62 -8.67 13.22
N ILE A 120 -15.16 -9.83 12.76
CA ILE A 120 -13.90 -9.95 11.99
C ILE A 120 -14.10 -10.45 10.57
N TRP A 121 -15.36 -10.58 10.12
CA TRP A 121 -15.71 -11.13 8.81
C TRP A 121 -15.62 -10.11 7.69
N ALA A 122 -15.59 -10.63 6.46
CA ALA A 122 -15.44 -9.82 5.25
C ALA A 122 -16.57 -8.80 5.07
N ASP A 123 -16.18 -7.58 4.79
CA ASP A 123 -17.06 -6.46 4.46
C ASP A 123 -16.23 -5.34 3.84
N GLN A 124 -16.56 -4.90 2.63
CA GLN A 124 -15.79 -3.90 1.91
C GLN A 124 -16.07 -2.46 2.35
N GLY A 125 -16.96 -2.24 3.32
CA GLY A 125 -17.31 -0.90 3.83
C GLY A 125 -16.12 -0.12 4.35
N ASP A 126 -15.10 -0.82 4.88
CA ASP A 126 -13.89 -0.23 5.41
C ASP A 126 -12.98 0.41 4.34
N SER A 127 -12.89 -0.18 3.15
CA SER A 127 -12.16 0.44 2.03
C SER A 127 -13.05 1.37 1.20
N LEU A 128 -14.34 1.03 1.02
CA LEU A 128 -15.29 1.83 0.24
C LEU A 128 -15.52 3.22 0.84
N MET A 129 -15.30 3.43 2.14
CA MET A 129 -15.35 4.77 2.74
C MET A 129 -14.36 5.75 2.12
N PHE A 130 -13.32 5.25 1.46
CA PHE A 130 -12.27 6.05 0.80
C PHE A 130 -12.48 6.25 -0.70
N ARG A 131 -13.61 5.83 -1.28
CA ARG A 131 -13.87 5.92 -2.72
C ARG A 131 -13.75 7.33 -3.29
N ASP A 132 -13.98 8.35 -2.45
CA ASP A 132 -13.93 9.76 -2.84
C ASP A 132 -12.57 10.44 -2.50
N PHE A 133 -11.56 9.65 -2.09
CA PHE A 133 -10.26 10.17 -1.63
C PHE A 133 -9.12 9.93 -2.63
N ALA A 134 -9.47 9.74 -3.90
CA ALA A 134 -8.51 9.56 -5.00
C ALA A 134 -7.49 8.40 -4.81
N TRP A 135 -7.86 7.36 -4.06
CA TRP A 135 -7.15 6.09 -4.05
C TRP A 135 -7.72 5.17 -5.12
N VAL A 136 -6.86 4.61 -5.94
CA VAL A 136 -7.26 3.51 -6.82
C VAL A 136 -7.53 2.28 -5.96
N GLN A 137 -8.71 1.68 -6.07
CA GLN A 137 -9.10 0.50 -5.29
C GLN A 137 -9.25 -0.70 -6.24
N LEU A 138 -8.45 -1.74 -6.03
CA LEU A 138 -8.44 -2.96 -6.82
C LEU A 138 -8.87 -4.12 -5.92
N TYR A 139 -9.99 -4.73 -6.23
CA TYR A 139 -10.59 -5.82 -5.45
C TYR A 139 -10.22 -7.17 -6.05
N CYS A 140 -9.65 -8.04 -5.22
CA CYS A 140 -9.14 -9.37 -5.59
C CYS A 140 -10.06 -10.44 -5.01
N ASP A 141 -10.41 -11.43 -5.81
CA ASP A 141 -11.27 -12.56 -5.41
C ASP A 141 -10.51 -13.88 -5.21
N THR A 142 -9.27 -13.96 -5.64
CA THR A 142 -8.39 -15.13 -5.45
C THR A 142 -7.01 -14.73 -4.91
N ASN A 143 -6.29 -15.72 -4.34
CA ASN A 143 -4.93 -15.49 -3.84
C ASN A 143 -3.96 -15.16 -4.98
N GLN A 144 -4.19 -15.70 -6.20
CA GLN A 144 -3.39 -15.35 -7.38
C GLN A 144 -3.62 -13.89 -7.76
N ASP A 145 -4.88 -13.43 -7.77
CA ASP A 145 -5.19 -12.02 -8.04
C ASP A 145 -4.51 -11.08 -7.05
N VAL A 146 -4.48 -11.48 -5.76
CA VAL A 146 -3.75 -10.69 -4.75
C VAL A 146 -2.27 -10.58 -5.08
N ALA A 147 -1.63 -11.72 -5.46
CA ALA A 147 -0.21 -11.74 -5.82
C ALA A 147 0.11 -10.83 -7.00
N ASP A 148 -0.67 -10.96 -8.08
CA ASP A 148 -0.44 -10.25 -9.34
C ASP A 148 -0.83 -8.77 -9.20
N THR A 149 -1.98 -8.51 -8.57
CA THR A 149 -2.48 -7.13 -8.37
C THR A 149 -1.58 -6.33 -7.44
N ALA A 150 -0.97 -6.94 -6.42
CA ALA A 150 -0.02 -6.23 -5.55
C ALA A 150 1.21 -5.72 -6.33
N LEU A 151 1.75 -6.50 -7.27
CA LEU A 151 2.82 -6.04 -8.16
C LEU A 151 2.34 -4.98 -9.16
N LEU A 152 1.16 -5.21 -9.76
CA LEU A 152 0.54 -4.25 -10.66
C LEU A 152 0.27 -2.91 -9.97
N ALA A 153 -0.13 -2.94 -8.70
CA ALA A 153 -0.42 -1.73 -7.92
C ALA A 153 0.79 -0.79 -7.84
N PHE A 154 2.00 -1.31 -7.63
CA PHE A 154 3.21 -0.49 -7.67
C PHE A 154 3.46 0.10 -9.07
N ARG A 155 3.30 -0.73 -10.11
CA ARG A 155 3.48 -0.27 -11.49
C ARG A 155 2.49 0.84 -11.85
N LEU A 156 1.25 0.72 -11.37
CA LEU A 156 0.19 1.71 -11.60
C LEU A 156 0.42 2.98 -10.77
N ALA A 157 0.68 2.83 -9.47
CA ALA A 157 0.89 3.96 -8.57
C ALA A 157 2.07 4.84 -9.00
N GLU A 158 3.15 4.22 -9.47
CA GLU A 158 4.40 4.90 -9.85
C GLU A 158 4.41 5.41 -11.30
N ASP A 159 3.37 5.14 -12.10
CA ASP A 159 3.26 5.69 -13.46
C ASP A 159 3.11 7.23 -13.37
N PRO A 160 4.02 8.01 -13.99
CA PRO A 160 3.99 9.49 -13.87
C PRO A 160 2.71 10.13 -14.43
N ARG A 161 1.92 9.40 -15.22
CA ARG A 161 0.63 9.86 -15.74
C ARG A 161 -0.49 9.68 -14.70
N ILE A 162 -0.29 8.83 -13.70
CA ILE A 162 -1.25 8.49 -12.64
C ILE A 162 -0.77 9.08 -11.33
N LEU A 163 0.34 8.57 -10.80
CA LEU A 163 1.00 9.02 -9.59
C LEU A 163 0.01 9.20 -8.41
N LEU A 164 -0.77 8.14 -8.14
CA LEU A 164 -1.76 8.08 -7.08
C LEU A 164 -1.54 6.83 -6.23
N PRO A 165 -1.90 6.85 -4.95
CA PRO A 165 -1.83 5.67 -4.12
C PRO A 165 -2.85 4.61 -4.53
N VAL A 166 -2.55 3.34 -4.27
CA VAL A 166 -3.37 2.19 -4.66
C VAL A 166 -3.65 1.29 -3.47
N MET A 167 -4.92 0.91 -3.29
CA MET A 167 -5.35 -0.13 -2.36
C MET A 167 -5.54 -1.45 -3.11
N VAL A 168 -4.93 -2.52 -2.61
CA VAL A 168 -5.18 -3.90 -3.00
C VAL A 168 -6.09 -4.51 -1.95
N CYS A 169 -7.35 -4.69 -2.30
CA CYS A 169 -8.42 -5.09 -1.40
C CYS A 169 -8.68 -6.60 -1.52
N MET A 170 -8.80 -7.30 -0.40
CA MET A 170 -9.16 -8.72 -0.36
C MET A 170 -10.06 -9.03 0.84
N ASP A 171 -10.94 -10.01 0.68
CA ASP A 171 -11.87 -10.41 1.73
C ASP A 171 -11.17 -11.05 2.94
N ALA A 172 -11.49 -10.54 4.13
CA ALA A 172 -11.05 -11.08 5.41
C ALA A 172 -11.45 -12.55 5.54
N PHE A 173 -10.52 -13.41 5.94
CA PHE A 173 -10.62 -14.84 6.12
C PHE A 173 -10.95 -15.66 4.87
N ILE A 174 -11.79 -15.16 3.95
CA ILE A 174 -12.17 -15.88 2.72
C ILE A 174 -10.96 -15.96 1.78
N VAL A 175 -10.37 -14.82 1.41
CA VAL A 175 -9.17 -14.76 0.57
C VAL A 175 -7.92 -14.74 1.44
N SER A 176 -7.91 -13.93 2.51
CA SER A 176 -6.72 -13.64 3.29
C SER A 176 -6.12 -14.86 4.02
N HIS A 177 -6.94 -15.86 4.41
CA HIS A 177 -6.51 -17.03 5.20
C HIS A 177 -6.75 -18.39 4.51
N THR A 178 -7.48 -18.45 3.40
CA THR A 178 -7.62 -19.67 2.63
C THR A 178 -6.35 -19.94 1.82
N SER A 179 -5.80 -21.14 1.93
CA SER A 179 -4.63 -21.53 1.14
C SER A 179 -5.05 -22.02 -0.24
N MET A 180 -4.40 -21.51 -1.27
CA MET A 180 -4.58 -21.91 -2.67
C MET A 180 -3.22 -22.16 -3.31
N GLU A 181 -3.18 -23.02 -4.35
CA GLU A 181 -1.99 -23.13 -5.20
C GLU A 181 -1.89 -21.90 -6.09
N ILE A 182 -0.79 -21.17 -5.95
CA ILE A 182 -0.51 -19.96 -6.70
C ILE A 182 0.93 -19.90 -7.20
N ASP A 183 1.18 -19.14 -8.24
CA ASP A 183 2.51 -18.82 -8.75
C ASP A 183 2.95 -17.46 -8.25
N LEU A 184 3.95 -17.43 -7.37
CA LEU A 184 4.49 -16.19 -6.84
C LEU A 184 5.67 -15.72 -7.69
N ALA A 185 5.66 -14.44 -8.05
CA ALA A 185 6.73 -13.83 -8.82
C ALA A 185 8.08 -13.93 -8.07
N SER A 186 9.12 -14.36 -8.77
CA SER A 186 10.49 -14.30 -8.26
C SER A 186 11.00 -12.87 -8.19
N GLN A 187 12.09 -12.65 -7.43
CA GLN A 187 12.74 -11.32 -7.40
C GLN A 187 13.15 -10.85 -8.79
N ASP A 188 13.70 -11.73 -9.64
CA ASP A 188 14.09 -11.39 -11.01
C ASP A 188 12.89 -10.95 -11.89
N GLN A 189 11.71 -11.55 -11.66
CA GLN A 189 10.50 -11.15 -12.36
C GLN A 189 10.03 -9.76 -11.88
N ALA A 190 10.04 -9.52 -10.58
CA ALA A 190 9.72 -8.21 -10.01
C ALA A 190 10.70 -7.12 -10.49
N ASP A 191 11.99 -7.41 -10.54
CA ASP A 191 13.02 -6.49 -11.03
C ASP A 191 12.83 -6.09 -12.51
N ARG A 192 12.38 -7.04 -13.34
CA ARG A 192 12.09 -6.76 -14.76
C ARG A 192 10.77 -6.01 -14.95
N PHE A 193 9.80 -6.26 -14.08
CA PHE A 193 8.47 -5.66 -14.18
C PHE A 193 8.41 -4.23 -13.64
N LEU A 194 9.11 -3.95 -12.55
CA LEU A 194 9.04 -2.68 -11.84
C LEU A 194 10.29 -1.83 -12.12
N PRO A 195 10.15 -0.66 -12.76
CA PRO A 195 11.25 0.30 -12.88
C PRO A 195 11.61 0.87 -11.50
N ALA A 196 12.72 1.61 -11.43
CA ALA A 196 13.04 2.39 -10.24
C ALA A 196 11.91 3.38 -9.92
N CYS A 197 11.49 3.41 -8.65
CA CYS A 197 10.50 4.37 -8.18
C CYS A 197 11.04 5.80 -8.32
N ASN A 198 10.27 6.66 -8.96
CA ASN A 198 10.61 8.07 -9.12
C ASN A 198 9.41 8.95 -8.78
N VAL A 199 9.51 9.68 -7.68
CA VAL A 199 8.54 10.71 -7.28
C VAL A 199 9.06 12.06 -7.76
N PRO A 200 8.45 12.69 -8.77
CA PRO A 200 8.97 13.91 -9.40
C PRO A 200 9.10 15.09 -8.43
N HIS A 201 8.19 15.19 -7.47
CA HIS A 201 8.12 16.25 -6.45
C HIS A 201 8.67 15.81 -5.08
N ARG A 202 9.60 14.84 -5.08
CA ARG A 202 10.25 14.43 -3.83
C ARG A 202 11.00 15.58 -3.18
N LEU A 203 11.15 15.51 -1.87
CA LEU A 203 11.99 16.43 -1.11
C LEU A 203 13.45 16.28 -1.57
N ASP A 204 14.05 17.39 -1.99
CA ASP A 204 15.42 17.45 -2.49
C ASP A 204 16.10 18.68 -1.89
N GLN A 205 17.31 18.52 -1.37
CA GLN A 205 18.06 19.64 -0.76
C GLN A 205 18.65 20.58 -1.82
N GLU A 206 18.97 20.04 -3.00
CA GLU A 206 19.54 20.84 -4.10
C GLU A 206 18.44 21.56 -4.91
N HIS A 207 17.23 20.96 -4.95
CA HIS A 207 16.06 21.51 -5.62
C HIS A 207 14.87 21.50 -4.65
N PRO A 208 14.84 22.42 -3.68
CA PRO A 208 13.83 22.39 -2.64
C PRO A 208 12.43 22.59 -3.19
N VAL A 209 11.50 21.74 -2.74
CA VAL A 209 10.07 21.80 -3.06
C VAL A 209 9.27 21.95 -1.78
N THR A 210 8.10 22.58 -1.88
CA THR A 210 7.13 22.65 -0.80
C THR A 210 5.96 21.70 -1.12
N VAL A 211 5.58 20.87 -0.18
CA VAL A 211 4.45 19.95 -0.31
C VAL A 211 3.42 20.31 0.76
N GLY A 212 2.14 20.21 0.43
CA GLY A 212 1.05 20.48 1.37
C GLY A 212 0.67 21.95 1.48
N GLY A 213 0.46 22.60 0.35
CA GLY A 213 -0.05 23.96 0.30
C GLY A 213 -1.45 24.10 0.91
N MET A 214 -1.76 25.29 1.43
CA MET A 214 -3.09 25.67 1.85
C MET A 214 -3.84 26.30 0.68
N ALA A 215 -5.08 25.84 0.43
CA ALA A 215 -5.96 26.41 -0.58
C ALA A 215 -7.03 27.32 0.07
N PHE A 216 -7.40 28.38 -0.62
CA PHE A 216 -8.57 29.16 -0.22
C PHE A 216 -9.87 28.36 -0.49
N PRO A 217 -10.99 28.68 0.22
CA PRO A 217 -12.23 27.94 0.05
C PRO A 217 -12.72 27.83 -1.39
N GLN A 218 -12.49 28.84 -2.22
CA GLN A 218 -12.89 28.89 -3.62
C GLN A 218 -12.10 27.89 -4.50
N GLU A 219 -10.88 27.54 -4.10
CA GLU A 219 -9.96 26.69 -4.85
C GLU A 219 -10.06 25.22 -4.45
N THR A 220 -10.62 24.94 -3.26
CA THR A 220 -10.66 23.58 -2.68
C THR A 220 -11.32 22.57 -3.60
N LEU A 221 -12.46 22.93 -4.22
CA LEU A 221 -13.16 22.02 -5.12
C LEU A 221 -12.35 21.75 -6.38
N THR A 222 -11.77 22.79 -6.99
CA THR A 222 -10.93 22.66 -8.18
C THR A 222 -9.77 21.73 -7.91
N HIS A 223 -9.02 21.94 -6.82
CA HIS A 223 -7.90 21.07 -6.44
C HIS A 223 -8.31 19.61 -6.22
N ARG A 224 -9.52 19.36 -5.69
CA ARG A 224 -10.04 18.00 -5.54
C ARG A 224 -10.46 17.36 -6.85
N MET A 225 -10.91 18.14 -7.82
CA MET A 225 -11.31 17.64 -9.13
C MET A 225 -10.11 17.39 -10.05
N ASP A 226 -8.97 18.00 -9.75
CA ASP A 226 -7.71 17.82 -10.51
C ASP A 226 -6.90 16.58 -10.06
N LEU A 227 -7.38 15.85 -9.05
CA LEU A 227 -6.80 14.57 -8.59
C LEU A 227 -7.25 13.42 -9.49
#